data_ffaed244966628e4ef8dcd8d3991aab7
#
_entry.id   ffaed244966628e4ef8dcd8d3991aab7
#
_cell.length_a   1.000
_cell.length_b   1.000
_cell.length_c   1.000
_cell.angle_alpha   90.00
_cell.angle_beta   90.00
_cell.angle_gamma   90.00
#
_symmetry.space_group_name_H-M   'P 1'
#
loop_
_entity.id
_entity.type
_entity.pdbx_description
1 polymer ?
#
loop_
_entity_poly.entity_id
_entity_poly.type
_entity_poly.pdbx_seq_one_letter_code
_entity_poly.pdbx_strand_id
1 'polypeptide(L)'
;MKVILDRELYDQLWDRMLNEYQFSPQWGTIPFSFPHPYQLYRLGKTRWTQEQETRVNGIFEALVPEDGFLYALDYNHDCFIFNPRERIPLYYHYHDEKRDCNVYFPSYWPNGDYYFFIASDWSFGMLGHPWREELYLWGDKLTAHFERDAEYLGLQKITDEGIA
;
A
#
# COMPACT_ATOMS: atom_id res chain seq x y z
N MET A 1 -8.27 -2.99 -13.21
CA MET A 1 -7.29 -3.80 -12.46
C MET A 1 -6.69 -4.87 -13.37
N LYS A 2 -5.39 -5.01 -13.38
CA LYS A 2 -4.65 -5.98 -14.20
C LYS A 2 -3.51 -6.57 -13.37
N VAL A 3 -3.40 -7.92 -13.35
CA VAL A 3 -2.25 -8.61 -12.74
C VAL A 3 -1.00 -8.33 -13.55
N ILE A 4 0.11 -8.09 -12.89
CA ILE A 4 1.43 -7.90 -13.52
C ILE A 4 2.00 -9.27 -13.84
N LEU A 5 1.82 -9.72 -15.09
CA LEU A 5 2.38 -10.97 -15.61
C LEU A 5 3.66 -10.75 -16.41
N ASP A 6 3.97 -9.50 -16.75
CA ASP A 6 5.21 -9.12 -17.40
C ASP A 6 6.37 -9.27 -16.41
N ARG A 7 7.24 -10.24 -16.67
CA ARG A 7 8.35 -10.58 -15.80
C ARG A 7 9.36 -9.46 -15.67
N GLU A 8 9.62 -8.73 -16.75
CA GLU A 8 10.58 -7.62 -16.75
C GLU A 8 10.06 -6.48 -15.84
N LEU A 9 8.79 -6.10 -16.00
CA LEU A 9 8.18 -5.09 -15.15
C LEU A 9 8.16 -5.55 -13.67
N TYR A 10 7.79 -6.81 -13.41
CA TYR A 10 7.76 -7.36 -12.05
C TYR A 10 9.14 -7.27 -11.39
N ASP A 11 10.18 -7.72 -12.09
CA ASP A 11 11.55 -7.70 -11.57
C ASP A 11 12.03 -6.25 -11.36
N GLN A 12 11.75 -5.30 -12.27
CA GLN A 12 12.10 -3.89 -12.10
C GLN A 12 11.45 -3.27 -10.85
N LEU A 13 10.18 -3.57 -10.59
CA LEU A 13 9.48 -3.05 -9.40
C LEU A 13 10.13 -3.57 -8.11
N TRP A 14 10.38 -4.87 -8.02
CA TRP A 14 10.99 -5.46 -6.82
C TRP A 14 12.46 -5.10 -6.67
N ASP A 15 13.23 -5.01 -7.74
CA ASP A 15 14.61 -4.52 -7.70
C ASP A 15 14.67 -3.09 -7.14
N ARG A 16 13.73 -2.24 -7.52
CA ARG A 16 13.62 -0.91 -6.97
C ARG A 16 13.27 -0.92 -5.48
N MET A 17 12.31 -1.75 -5.07
CA MET A 17 11.96 -1.91 -3.65
C MET A 17 13.14 -2.40 -2.82
N LEU A 18 13.90 -3.37 -3.33
CA LEU A 18 15.05 -3.93 -2.61
C LEU A 18 16.23 -2.96 -2.55
N ASN A 19 16.54 -2.28 -3.65
CA ASN A 19 17.77 -1.48 -3.77
C ASN A 19 17.60 -0.03 -3.33
N GLU A 20 16.49 0.64 -3.69
CA GLU A 20 16.27 2.05 -3.35
C GLU A 20 15.54 2.19 -2.00
N TYR A 21 14.54 1.36 -1.74
CA TYR A 21 13.74 1.38 -0.51
C TYR A 21 14.30 0.47 0.58
N GLN A 22 15.32 -0.33 0.27
CA GLN A 22 15.95 -1.30 1.16
C GLN A 22 14.92 -2.21 1.87
N PHE A 23 13.88 -2.59 1.11
CA PHE A 23 12.85 -3.48 1.63
C PHE A 23 13.46 -4.84 1.98
N SER A 24 13.41 -5.21 3.25
CA SER A 24 13.87 -6.50 3.75
C SER A 24 12.81 -7.08 4.68
N PRO A 25 11.96 -7.99 4.19
CA PRO A 25 10.91 -8.59 5.00
C PRO A 25 11.52 -9.56 6.01
N GLN A 26 11.71 -9.10 7.22
CA GLN A 26 12.17 -9.91 8.35
C GLN A 26 11.24 -9.72 9.54
N TRP A 27 10.99 -10.80 10.28
CA TRP A 27 10.19 -10.77 11.49
C TRP A 27 10.73 -9.74 12.50
N GLY A 28 9.92 -8.76 12.83
CA GLY A 28 10.11 -7.90 14.01
C GLY A 28 11.10 -6.74 13.88
N THR A 29 11.97 -6.72 12.89
CA THR A 29 12.92 -5.62 12.70
C THR A 29 13.04 -5.27 11.24
N ILE A 30 12.56 -4.11 10.88
CA ILE A 30 12.82 -3.64 9.53
C ILE A 30 13.38 -2.24 9.60
N PRO A 31 14.59 -2.07 9.15
CA PRO A 31 15.01 -0.79 8.66
C PRO A 31 14.52 -0.66 7.21
N PHE A 32 13.34 -0.10 6.99
CA PHE A 32 13.10 0.52 5.71
C PHE A 32 13.90 1.81 5.66
N SER A 33 14.70 1.95 4.64
CA SER A 33 15.33 3.22 4.33
C SER A 33 14.64 3.78 3.09
N PHE A 34 13.61 4.58 3.32
CA PHE A 34 12.93 5.25 2.22
C PHE A 34 13.85 6.32 1.62
N PRO A 35 13.93 6.44 0.28
CA PRO A 35 14.69 7.48 -0.40
C PRO A 35 14.02 8.86 -0.31
N HIS A 36 12.87 8.95 0.37
CA HIS A 36 12.06 10.15 0.53
C HIS A 36 11.72 10.36 2.00
N PRO A 37 11.42 11.60 2.42
CA PRO A 37 10.75 11.85 3.68
C PRO A 37 9.44 11.07 3.76
N TYR A 38 9.16 10.46 4.89
CA TYR A 38 7.94 9.69 5.10
C TYR A 38 7.32 10.02 6.46
N GLN A 39 6.03 9.74 6.58
CA GLN A 39 5.32 9.74 7.85
C GLN A 39 4.98 8.32 8.25
N LEU A 40 5.11 8.04 9.55
CA LEU A 40 4.84 6.74 10.14
C LEU A 40 3.61 6.84 11.04
N TYR A 41 2.67 5.92 10.84
CA TYR A 41 1.48 5.80 11.67
C TYR A 41 1.39 4.39 12.23
N ARG A 42 0.95 4.30 13.48
CA ARG A 42 0.47 3.05 14.05
C ARG A 42 -1.00 2.86 13.70
N LEU A 43 -1.32 1.65 13.25
CA LEU A 43 -2.68 1.21 13.01
C LEU A 43 -3.40 0.94 14.34
N GLY A 44 -4.69 1.18 14.39
CA GLY A 44 -5.52 0.70 15.49
C GLY A 44 -5.55 -0.84 15.52
N LYS A 45 -6.05 -1.41 16.62
CA LYS A 45 -6.16 -2.88 16.77
C LYS A 45 -7.25 -3.51 15.90
N THR A 46 -8.16 -2.72 15.37
CA THR A 46 -9.30 -3.19 14.59
C THR A 46 -9.05 -2.91 13.12
N ARG A 47 -9.24 -3.91 12.28
CA ARG A 47 -9.18 -3.75 10.81
C ARG A 47 -10.14 -2.67 10.35
N TRP A 48 -9.78 -1.99 9.30
CA TRP A 48 -10.65 -0.99 8.69
C TRP A 48 -11.93 -1.62 8.17
N THR A 49 -13.01 -0.91 8.38
CA THR A 49 -14.32 -1.23 7.78
C THR A 49 -14.29 -0.97 6.27
N GLN A 50 -15.31 -1.46 5.55
CA GLN A 50 -15.49 -1.14 4.14
C GLN A 50 -15.54 0.37 3.89
N GLU A 51 -16.11 1.15 4.82
CA GLU A 51 -16.19 2.61 4.72
C GLU A 51 -14.82 3.28 4.85
N GLN A 52 -13.98 2.80 5.78
CA GLN A 52 -12.62 3.29 5.95
C GLN A 52 -11.74 2.92 4.74
N GLU A 53 -11.82 1.70 4.23
CA GLU A 53 -11.15 1.30 2.99
C GLU A 53 -11.59 2.15 1.80
N THR A 54 -12.90 2.43 1.69
CA THR A 54 -13.45 3.33 0.67
C THR A 54 -12.93 4.75 0.83
N ARG A 55 -12.77 5.23 2.07
CA ARG A 55 -12.17 6.55 2.35
C ARG A 55 -10.73 6.62 1.87
N VAL A 56 -9.92 5.60 2.16
CA VAL A 56 -8.53 5.52 1.70
C VAL A 56 -8.47 5.44 0.17
N ASN A 57 -9.35 4.63 -0.44
CA ASN A 57 -9.45 4.59 -1.91
C ASN A 57 -9.76 5.97 -2.49
N GLY A 58 -10.66 6.74 -1.87
CA GLY A 58 -10.98 8.12 -2.27
C GLY A 58 -9.79 9.08 -2.19
N ILE A 59 -8.88 8.88 -1.24
CA ILE A 59 -7.63 9.65 -1.17
C ILE A 59 -6.78 9.35 -2.42
N PHE A 60 -6.57 8.08 -2.75
CA PHE A 60 -5.82 7.70 -3.94
C PHE A 60 -6.52 8.15 -5.24
N GLU A 61 -7.85 8.05 -5.31
CA GLU A 61 -8.63 8.53 -6.45
C GLU A 61 -8.45 10.03 -6.70
N ALA A 62 -8.32 10.83 -5.63
CA ALA A 62 -8.06 12.26 -5.73
C ALA A 62 -6.63 12.62 -6.18
N LEU A 63 -5.67 11.74 -5.93
CA LEU A 63 -4.24 11.97 -6.23
C LEU A 63 -3.81 11.40 -7.58
N VAL A 64 -4.44 10.33 -8.03
CA VAL A 64 -4.12 9.67 -9.30
C VAL A 64 -4.88 10.35 -10.42
N PRO A 65 -4.22 10.78 -11.52
CA PRO A 65 -4.89 11.29 -12.71
C PRO A 65 -5.94 10.30 -13.25
N GLU A 66 -6.89 10.80 -14.06
CA GLU A 66 -7.99 9.97 -14.58
C GLU A 66 -7.47 8.79 -15.42
N ASP A 67 -6.44 9.03 -16.22
CA ASP A 67 -5.74 8.03 -17.04
C ASP A 67 -4.51 7.41 -16.34
N GLY A 68 -4.28 7.78 -15.07
CA GLY A 68 -3.18 7.28 -14.25
C GLY A 68 -3.49 5.94 -13.58
N PHE A 69 -2.51 5.41 -12.90
CA PHE A 69 -2.64 4.16 -12.15
C PHE A 69 -1.71 4.08 -10.95
N LEU A 70 -1.99 3.12 -10.10
CA LEU A 70 -1.12 2.68 -9.01
C LEU A 70 -0.59 1.28 -9.29
N TYR A 71 0.60 1.00 -8.77
CA TYR A 71 1.03 -0.36 -8.49
C TYR A 71 0.49 -0.77 -7.12
N ALA A 72 -0.20 -1.91 -7.05
CA ALA A 72 -0.53 -2.57 -5.80
C ALA A 72 0.31 -3.84 -5.72
N LEU A 73 1.33 -3.82 -4.84
CA LEU A 73 2.26 -4.93 -4.70
C LEU A 73 1.95 -5.71 -3.43
N ASP A 74 1.89 -7.01 -3.56
CA ASP A 74 1.80 -7.96 -2.46
C ASP A 74 3.08 -8.80 -2.46
N TYR A 75 3.76 -8.87 -1.33
CA TYR A 75 5.09 -9.49 -1.28
C TYR A 75 5.07 -10.99 -1.59
N ASN A 76 4.03 -11.70 -1.16
CA ASN A 76 3.94 -13.16 -1.34
C ASN A 76 2.95 -13.60 -2.42
N HIS A 77 2.21 -12.67 -3.04
CA HIS A 77 1.15 -12.98 -3.98
C HIS A 77 1.27 -12.17 -5.28
N ASP A 78 0.15 -12.02 -5.99
CA ASP A 78 0.11 -11.27 -7.24
C ASP A 78 0.28 -9.76 -7.01
N CYS A 79 0.95 -9.11 -7.94
CA CYS A 79 1.06 -7.66 -8.03
C CYS A 79 0.16 -7.13 -9.14
N PHE A 80 -0.31 -5.88 -9.00
CA PHE A 80 -1.34 -5.32 -9.88
C PHE A 80 -1.00 -3.91 -10.35
N ILE A 81 -1.53 -3.59 -11.52
CA ILE A 81 -1.77 -2.23 -12.00
C ILE A 81 -3.26 -1.97 -11.89
N PHE A 82 -3.68 -0.88 -11.25
CA PHE A 82 -5.08 -0.50 -11.17
C PHE A 82 -5.27 1.01 -11.05
N ASN A 83 -6.42 1.50 -11.51
CA ASN A 83 -6.85 2.87 -11.24
C ASN A 83 -7.81 2.85 -10.04
N PRO A 84 -7.63 3.70 -9.01
CA PRO A 84 -8.51 3.73 -7.83
C PRO A 84 -10.00 3.96 -8.17
N ARG A 85 -10.29 4.56 -9.33
CA ARG A 85 -11.67 4.75 -9.84
C ARG A 85 -12.39 3.46 -10.18
N GLU A 86 -11.65 2.36 -10.34
CA GLU A 86 -12.24 1.02 -10.51
C GLU A 86 -12.95 0.53 -9.23
N ARG A 87 -12.61 1.12 -8.07
CA ARG A 87 -13.26 0.85 -6.77
C ARG A 87 -13.37 -0.63 -6.46
N ILE A 88 -12.22 -1.31 -6.46
CA ILE A 88 -12.14 -2.74 -6.18
C ILE A 88 -12.76 -3.03 -4.79
N PRO A 89 -13.70 -3.96 -4.68
CA PRO A 89 -14.31 -4.32 -3.40
C PRO A 89 -13.28 -4.86 -2.40
N LEU A 90 -13.54 -4.65 -1.11
CA LEU A 90 -12.73 -5.26 -0.05
C LEU A 90 -12.76 -6.80 -0.17
N TYR A 91 -11.59 -7.43 0.00
CA TYR A 91 -11.40 -8.87 -0.15
C TYR A 91 -11.74 -9.41 -1.55
N TYR A 92 -11.60 -8.57 -2.57
CA TYR A 92 -11.81 -9.01 -3.94
C TYR A 92 -10.83 -10.12 -4.31
N HIS A 93 -11.38 -11.22 -4.84
CA HIS A 93 -10.60 -12.34 -5.34
C HIS A 93 -11.34 -13.04 -6.49
N TYR A 94 -10.59 -13.76 -7.30
CA TYR A 94 -11.14 -14.61 -8.35
C TYR A 94 -10.19 -15.78 -8.63
N HIS A 95 -10.70 -16.83 -9.29
CA HIS A 95 -9.89 -17.92 -9.78
C HIS A 95 -9.40 -17.62 -11.20
N ASP A 96 -8.08 -17.63 -11.39
CA ASP A 96 -7.48 -17.51 -12.73
C ASP A 96 -7.32 -18.91 -13.33
N GLU A 97 -8.25 -19.26 -14.21
CA GLU A 97 -8.27 -20.60 -14.85
C GLU A 97 -7.02 -20.90 -15.66
N LYS A 98 -6.36 -19.90 -16.26
CA LYS A 98 -5.15 -20.09 -17.07
C LYS A 98 -3.95 -20.46 -16.23
N ARG A 99 -3.84 -19.92 -15.04
CA ARG A 99 -2.75 -20.17 -14.08
C ARG A 99 -3.11 -21.22 -13.02
N ASP A 100 -4.39 -21.65 -12.99
CA ASP A 100 -4.96 -22.56 -11.99
C ASP A 100 -4.65 -22.12 -10.55
N CYS A 101 -4.90 -20.84 -10.26
CA CYS A 101 -4.65 -20.27 -8.94
C CYS A 101 -5.69 -19.22 -8.57
N ASN A 102 -5.84 -18.99 -7.26
CA ASN A 102 -6.66 -17.90 -6.76
C ASN A 102 -5.83 -16.62 -6.72
N VAL A 103 -6.43 -15.55 -7.20
CA VAL A 103 -5.86 -14.19 -7.23
C VAL A 103 -6.58 -13.35 -6.21
N TYR A 104 -5.83 -12.71 -5.32
CA TYR A 104 -6.36 -11.85 -4.26
C TYR A 104 -5.85 -10.43 -4.45
N PHE A 105 -6.73 -9.46 -4.47
CA PHE A 105 -6.34 -8.05 -4.51
C PHE A 105 -6.05 -7.57 -3.09
N PRO A 106 -4.89 -6.92 -2.83
CA PRO A 106 -4.53 -6.47 -1.49
C PRO A 106 -5.48 -5.39 -0.98
N SER A 107 -5.78 -5.42 0.31
CA SER A 107 -6.50 -4.35 0.99
C SER A 107 -5.54 -3.21 1.37
N TYR A 108 -6.08 -2.00 1.59
CA TYR A 108 -5.26 -0.91 2.11
C TYR A 108 -4.80 -1.18 3.55
N TRP A 109 -5.61 -1.89 4.33
CA TRP A 109 -5.18 -2.43 5.62
C TRP A 109 -4.26 -3.64 5.40
N PRO A 110 -3.04 -3.68 5.99
CA PRO A 110 -2.14 -4.81 5.84
C PRO A 110 -2.70 -6.06 6.55
N ASN A 111 -3.20 -7.00 5.77
CA ASN A 111 -3.88 -8.19 6.26
C ASN A 111 -2.98 -9.43 6.17
N GLY A 112 -1.96 -9.47 7.04
CA GLY A 112 -1.08 -10.64 7.15
C GLY A 112 0.11 -10.64 6.20
N ASP A 113 0.19 -9.69 5.26
CA ASP A 113 1.32 -9.52 4.35
C ASP A 113 1.69 -8.05 4.16
N TYR A 114 2.84 -7.80 3.51
CA TYR A 114 3.29 -6.47 3.15
C TYR A 114 2.60 -6.02 1.88
N TYR A 115 1.80 -4.96 1.98
CA TYR A 115 1.10 -4.37 0.86
C TYR A 115 1.63 -2.97 0.55
N PHE A 116 1.89 -2.74 -0.73
CA PHE A 116 2.36 -1.46 -1.22
C PHE A 116 1.37 -0.90 -2.22
N PHE A 117 1.04 0.37 -2.09
CA PHE A 117 0.27 1.13 -3.07
C PHE A 117 1.09 2.31 -3.50
N ILE A 118 1.60 2.28 -4.72
CA ILE A 118 2.64 3.20 -5.20
C ILE A 118 2.18 3.87 -6.48
N ALA A 119 2.30 5.20 -6.56
CA ALA A 119 2.05 5.93 -7.79
C ALA A 119 2.96 5.43 -8.91
N SER A 120 2.47 5.41 -10.15
CA SER A 120 3.22 4.94 -11.31
C SER A 120 4.55 5.65 -11.52
N ASP A 121 4.64 6.92 -11.10
CA ASP A 121 5.85 7.75 -11.12
C ASP A 121 6.65 7.73 -9.81
N TRP A 122 6.20 6.94 -8.81
CA TRP A 122 6.81 6.81 -7.48
C TRP A 122 6.80 8.09 -6.63
N SER A 123 6.08 9.12 -7.05
CA SER A 123 6.00 10.40 -6.34
C SER A 123 5.33 10.32 -4.98
N PHE A 124 4.49 9.32 -4.76
CA PHE A 124 3.87 9.01 -3.48
C PHE A 124 3.57 7.52 -3.35
N GLY A 125 3.38 7.08 -2.12
CA GLY A 125 2.96 5.71 -1.87
C GLY A 125 2.73 5.41 -0.40
N MET A 126 2.21 4.22 -0.19
CA MET A 126 1.89 3.67 1.11
C MET A 126 2.44 2.25 1.22
N LEU A 127 3.08 1.95 2.34
CA LEU A 127 3.41 0.59 2.74
C LEU A 127 2.64 0.23 4.01
N GLY A 128 1.90 -0.86 3.97
CA GLY A 128 1.32 -1.51 5.14
C GLY A 128 2.26 -2.59 5.68
N HIS A 129 2.66 -2.45 6.94
CA HIS A 129 3.49 -3.44 7.65
C HIS A 129 2.64 -4.28 8.61
N PRO A 130 2.32 -5.54 8.28
CA PRO A 130 1.32 -6.31 9.01
C PRO A 130 1.74 -6.67 10.44
N TRP A 131 3.03 -6.95 10.66
CA TRP A 131 3.53 -7.44 11.95
C TRP A 131 3.80 -6.33 12.97
N ARG A 132 4.07 -5.11 12.48
CA ARG A 132 4.25 -3.94 13.34
C ARG A 132 2.98 -3.12 13.49
N GLU A 133 1.94 -3.47 12.71
CA GLU A 133 0.70 -2.69 12.64
C GLU A 133 0.98 -1.22 12.33
N GLU A 134 1.78 -0.98 11.29
CA GLU A 134 2.25 0.35 10.91
C GLU A 134 1.97 0.65 9.44
N LEU A 135 1.75 1.94 9.15
CA LEU A 135 1.71 2.48 7.79
C LEU A 135 2.86 3.47 7.60
N TYR A 136 3.60 3.28 6.53
CA TYR A 136 4.62 4.19 6.03
C TYR A 136 4.05 4.93 4.83
N LEU A 137 4.00 6.25 4.89
CA LEU A 137 3.42 7.11 3.87
C LEU A 137 4.46 8.10 3.39
N TRP A 138 4.63 8.23 2.07
CA TRP A 138 5.47 9.25 1.47
C TRP A 138 4.74 10.01 0.38
N GLY A 139 5.22 11.24 0.08
CA GLY A 139 4.60 12.19 -0.82
C GLY A 139 3.68 13.17 -0.09
N ASP A 140 3.99 14.47 -0.18
CA ASP A 140 3.38 15.52 0.64
C ASP A 140 1.85 15.55 0.56
N LYS A 141 1.28 15.34 -0.64
CA LYS A 141 -0.17 15.34 -0.80
C LYS A 141 -0.82 14.13 -0.14
N LEU A 142 -0.23 12.95 -0.27
CA LEU A 142 -0.74 11.74 0.36
C LEU A 142 -0.70 11.86 1.88
N THR A 143 0.44 12.28 2.43
CA THR A 143 0.61 12.44 3.88
C THR A 143 -0.34 13.48 4.46
N ALA A 144 -0.59 14.60 3.77
CA ALA A 144 -1.57 15.61 4.20
C ALA A 144 -3.01 15.07 4.24
N HIS A 145 -3.40 14.23 3.27
CA HIS A 145 -4.72 13.61 3.29
C HIS A 145 -4.88 12.63 4.46
N PHE A 146 -3.87 11.79 4.71
CA PHE A 146 -3.90 10.86 5.82
C PHE A 146 -3.86 11.56 7.18
N GLU A 147 -3.10 12.63 7.32
CA GLU A 147 -3.06 13.43 8.55
C GLU A 147 -4.43 14.03 8.89
N ARG A 148 -5.14 14.56 7.89
CA ARG A 148 -6.51 15.08 8.07
C ARG A 148 -7.50 13.99 8.48
N ASP A 149 -7.36 12.79 7.94
CA ASP A 149 -8.30 11.70 8.14
C ASP A 149 -7.83 10.69 9.22
N ALA A 150 -6.71 10.97 9.90
CA ALA A 150 -6.07 10.06 10.85
C ALA A 150 -6.98 9.60 11.98
N GLU A 151 -7.74 10.51 12.60
CA GLU A 151 -8.69 10.18 13.66
C GLU A 151 -9.79 9.23 13.17
N TYR A 152 -10.39 9.53 12.02
CA TYR A 152 -11.42 8.68 11.41
C TYR A 152 -10.88 7.29 11.06
N LEU A 153 -9.63 7.21 10.60
CA LEU A 153 -8.97 5.96 10.24
C LEU A 153 -8.39 5.22 11.46
N GLY A 154 -8.48 5.79 12.66
CA GLY A 154 -7.91 5.21 13.87
C GLY A 154 -6.38 5.15 13.85
N LEU A 155 -5.74 6.09 13.18
CA LEU A 155 -4.29 6.15 13.03
C LEU A 155 -3.67 7.03 14.12
N GLN A 156 -2.53 6.59 14.63
CA GLN A 156 -1.71 7.34 15.58
C GLN A 156 -0.36 7.66 14.94
N LYS A 157 -0.07 8.94 14.76
CA LYS A 157 1.20 9.37 14.20
C LYS A 157 2.34 9.01 15.14
N ILE A 158 3.39 8.40 14.63
CA ILE A 158 4.62 8.12 15.37
C ILE A 158 5.61 9.22 15.02
N THR A 159 6.10 9.91 16.07
CA THR A 159 7.16 10.92 15.98
C THR A 159 8.44 10.38 16.60
N ASP A 160 9.57 11.05 16.39
CA ASP A 160 10.85 10.68 17.02
C ASP A 160 10.78 10.73 18.56
N GLU A 161 9.80 11.41 19.13
CA GLU A 161 9.54 11.51 20.58
C GLU A 161 8.55 10.46 21.09
N GLY A 162 8.05 9.57 20.23
CA GLY A 162 7.07 8.54 20.54
C GLY A 162 5.75 8.69 19.80
N ILE A 163 4.67 8.13 20.34
CA ILE A 163 3.32 8.23 19.77
C ILE A 163 2.77 9.62 20.12
N ALA A 164 2.42 10.38 19.11
CA ALA A 164 1.77 11.68 19.28
C ALA A 164 0.28 11.54 19.61
#